data_4f5cab33c3075f821e6da460eff2369f
#
_entry.id   4f5cab33c3075f821e6da460eff2369f
#
_cell.length_a   1.000
_cell.length_b   1.000
_cell.length_c   1.000
_cell.angle_alpha   90.00
_cell.angle_beta   90.00
_cell.angle_gamma   90.00
#
_symmetry.space_group_name_H-M   'P 1'
#
loop_
_entity.id
_entity.type
_entity.pdbx_description
1 polymer ?
#
loop_
_entity_poly.entity_id
_entity_poly.type
_entity_poly.pdbx_seq_one_letter_code
_entity_poly.pdbx_strand_id
1 'polypeptide(L)'
;MKKILFICIFFVTINSTSQEKENPKTKFTNFLAKSYYSLNFGGLFYPFSNDNLIDGFQTESFSRNWFSGRLLLGHKLTDDLSVQFGTLRPASWFKYDNVNNIGYDRSVWINAWSLSLKKDFKLHKNTSVYAEAGIANLTRFGFSIQDQIIYEDAHYASLLYGFGVQHRLSDKWRLSLNGTFLPKSTKHNQPSISQATLGFEYHLQQVDDTIAEEYADNDYFFPKNIFQVSYGTGAIGFGVNQFFGMSLPVGNFESFGIPVFWVGAVKAQHAVSLTYQGLIFRSEKIFSLDWGASITYFQSQIGQSNVLAISIFPVLRFYLLRKKAYDFYTNYSIIGPAFISKSDIDGFESGPKITYHDTMGFGVFFGKQRRYNIELRIMHYSNGNIFTRNDGVAIPLQFTVGKTF
;
A
#
# COMPACT_ATOMS: atom_id res chain seq x y z
N MET A 1 29.06 13.25 19.38
CA MET A 1 28.78 11.98 20.07
C MET A 1 28.21 12.10 21.49
N LYS A 2 28.38 13.20 22.25
CA LYS A 2 27.87 13.32 23.65
C LYS A 2 26.37 13.62 23.80
N LYS A 3 25.65 13.97 22.73
CA LYS A 3 24.21 14.33 22.79
C LYS A 3 23.24 13.14 22.55
N ILE A 4 23.72 11.99 22.07
CA ILE A 4 22.89 10.81 21.80
C ILE A 4 22.66 9.96 23.07
N LEU A 5 23.54 10.07 24.06
CA LEU A 5 23.44 9.28 25.29
C LEU A 5 22.29 9.72 26.22
N PHE A 6 21.75 10.93 26.05
CA PHE A 6 20.68 11.47 26.92
C PHE A 6 19.27 10.95 26.57
N ILE A 7 19.06 10.46 25.33
CA ILE A 7 17.76 9.96 24.86
C ILE A 7 17.47 8.54 25.40
N CYS A 8 18.51 7.75 25.65
CA CYS A 8 18.33 6.38 26.17
C CYS A 8 17.93 6.32 27.65
N ILE A 9 18.16 7.36 28.45
CA ILE A 9 17.90 7.36 29.91
C ILE A 9 16.44 7.71 30.23
N PHE A 10 15.71 8.38 29.34
CA PHE A 10 14.30 8.76 29.60
C PHE A 10 13.31 7.57 29.55
N PHE A 11 13.75 6.40 29.10
CA PHE A 11 12.93 5.20 28.92
C PHE A 11 12.71 4.34 30.17
N VAL A 12 13.43 4.59 31.25
CA VAL A 12 13.40 3.69 32.42
C VAL A 12 12.30 4.02 33.42
N THR A 13 11.65 5.16 33.33
CA THR A 13 10.74 5.67 34.38
C THR A 13 9.26 5.75 34.02
N ILE A 14 8.81 5.20 32.88
CA ILE A 14 7.36 5.06 32.67
C ILE A 14 6.89 3.87 33.52
N ASN A 15 6.43 4.17 34.71
CA ASN A 15 5.80 3.20 35.60
C ASN A 15 4.60 2.58 34.88
N SER A 16 4.63 1.27 34.75
CA SER A 16 3.53 0.46 34.26
C SER A 16 2.34 0.57 35.23
N THR A 17 1.36 1.38 34.89
CA THR A 17 0.03 1.21 35.48
C THR A 17 -0.46 -0.18 35.09
N SER A 18 -0.94 -0.93 36.06
CA SER A 18 -1.55 -2.26 35.92
C SER A 18 -2.57 -2.23 34.78
N GLN A 19 -2.45 -3.18 33.85
CA GLN A 19 -3.47 -3.39 32.82
C GLN A 19 -4.75 -3.87 33.52
N GLU A 20 -5.73 -2.98 33.70
CA GLU A 20 -7.09 -3.40 34.00
C GLU A 20 -7.59 -4.35 32.89
N LYS A 21 -8.41 -5.35 33.26
CA LYS A 21 -9.11 -6.24 32.32
C LYS A 21 -10.11 -5.42 31.51
N GLU A 22 -9.64 -4.65 30.56
CA GLU A 22 -10.51 -4.09 29.53
C GLU A 22 -11.02 -5.21 28.61
N ASN A 23 -12.25 -5.04 28.15
CA ASN A 23 -12.90 -5.93 27.21
C ASN A 23 -11.98 -6.20 26.02
N PRO A 24 -11.59 -7.44 25.76
CA PRO A 24 -10.59 -7.75 24.74
C PRO A 24 -11.13 -7.39 23.37
N LYS A 25 -10.28 -6.72 22.56
CA LYS A 25 -10.60 -6.23 21.20
C LYS A 25 -10.70 -7.37 20.18
N THR A 26 -11.50 -8.38 20.47
CA THR A 26 -11.73 -9.55 19.61
C THR A 26 -12.82 -9.35 18.58
N LYS A 27 -13.48 -8.20 18.60
CA LYS A 27 -14.46 -7.77 17.61
C LYS A 27 -13.94 -6.58 16.81
N PHE A 28 -14.28 -6.53 15.53
CA PHE A 28 -14.14 -5.31 14.77
C PHE A 28 -15.04 -4.22 15.32
N THR A 29 -14.63 -2.98 15.20
CA THR A 29 -15.54 -1.85 15.40
C THR A 29 -16.71 -1.97 14.43
N ASN A 30 -17.89 -1.41 14.77
CA ASN A 30 -19.04 -1.39 13.86
C ASN A 30 -18.72 -0.77 12.50
N PHE A 31 -17.81 0.19 12.47
CA PHE A 31 -17.31 0.78 11.23
C PHE A 31 -16.55 -0.26 10.40
N LEU A 32 -15.55 -0.92 10.95
CA LEU A 32 -14.75 -1.91 10.23
C LEU A 32 -15.58 -3.11 9.79
N ALA A 33 -16.55 -3.57 10.59
CA ALA A 33 -17.42 -4.68 10.24
C ALA A 33 -18.30 -4.44 9.00
N LYS A 34 -18.49 -3.18 8.59
CA LYS A 34 -19.18 -2.81 7.35
C LYS A 34 -18.24 -2.68 6.15
N SER A 35 -16.95 -2.91 6.34
CA SER A 35 -15.95 -2.75 5.31
C SER A 35 -15.61 -4.06 4.61
N TYR A 36 -15.07 -3.96 3.41
CA TYR A 36 -14.60 -5.08 2.62
C TYR A 36 -13.41 -4.68 1.76
N TYR A 37 -12.65 -5.64 1.31
CA TYR A 37 -11.65 -5.45 0.27
C TYR A 37 -11.90 -6.41 -0.89
N SER A 38 -11.51 -5.97 -2.08
CA SER A 38 -11.67 -6.75 -3.30
C SER A 38 -10.38 -6.72 -4.11
N LEU A 39 -10.00 -7.90 -4.59
CA LEU A 39 -8.88 -8.10 -5.51
C LEU A 39 -9.43 -8.61 -6.83
N ASN A 40 -9.17 -7.86 -7.89
CA ASN A 40 -9.70 -8.12 -9.22
C ASN A 40 -8.55 -8.18 -10.22
N PHE A 41 -8.55 -9.20 -11.08
CA PHE A 41 -7.54 -9.40 -12.12
C PHE A 41 -8.20 -9.73 -13.45
N GLY A 42 -7.62 -9.25 -14.54
CA GLY A 42 -8.15 -9.53 -15.86
C GLY A 42 -7.63 -8.65 -16.97
N GLY A 43 -8.41 -8.58 -18.04
CA GLY A 43 -8.03 -7.88 -19.26
C GLY A 43 -8.17 -6.37 -19.16
N LEU A 44 -7.18 -5.65 -19.71
CA LEU A 44 -7.18 -4.22 -19.88
C LEU A 44 -7.09 -3.87 -21.36
N PHE A 45 -7.99 -3.06 -21.84
CA PHE A 45 -7.95 -2.50 -23.18
C PHE A 45 -7.61 -1.01 -23.09
N TYR A 46 -6.45 -0.66 -23.65
CA TYR A 46 -5.92 0.69 -23.71
C TYR A 46 -5.42 0.95 -25.14
N PRO A 47 -6.21 1.67 -25.99
CA PRO A 47 -5.92 1.83 -27.42
C PRO A 47 -4.92 2.98 -27.67
N PHE A 48 -3.71 2.89 -27.15
CA PHE A 48 -2.63 3.83 -27.50
C PHE A 48 -2.06 3.52 -28.90
N SER A 49 -1.62 4.56 -29.59
CA SER A 49 -1.17 4.50 -30.99
C SER A 49 -0.11 5.58 -31.27
N ASN A 50 0.39 5.63 -32.49
CA ASN A 50 1.27 6.71 -32.95
C ASN A 50 0.62 8.10 -32.86
N ASP A 51 -0.73 8.20 -32.96
CA ASP A 51 -1.46 9.46 -32.80
C ASP A 51 -1.33 10.09 -31.41
N ASN A 52 -0.81 9.32 -30.44
CA ASN A 52 -0.51 9.84 -29.12
C ASN A 52 0.89 10.45 -28.99
N LEU A 53 1.76 10.21 -29.99
CA LEU A 53 3.09 10.80 -30.05
C LEU A 53 3.00 12.19 -30.69
N ILE A 54 4.00 13.04 -30.45
CA ILE A 54 4.13 14.32 -31.19
C ILE A 54 4.40 14.07 -32.68
N ASP A 55 4.06 15.03 -33.50
CA ASP A 55 4.24 14.96 -34.95
C ASP A 55 5.70 14.60 -35.33
N GLY A 56 5.83 13.71 -36.31
CA GLY A 56 7.13 13.25 -36.79
C GLY A 56 7.73 12.07 -36.04
N PHE A 57 7.04 11.56 -35.01
CA PHE A 57 7.43 10.36 -34.29
C PHE A 57 6.47 9.19 -34.51
N GLN A 58 7.07 8.04 -34.79
CA GLN A 58 6.37 6.79 -35.03
C GLN A 58 7.11 5.64 -34.36
N THR A 59 6.38 4.61 -33.97
CA THR A 59 6.97 3.37 -33.49
C THR A 59 6.81 2.27 -34.52
N GLU A 60 7.75 1.34 -34.55
CA GLU A 60 7.70 0.16 -35.39
C GLU A 60 6.60 -0.81 -34.92
N SER A 61 6.50 -0.99 -33.61
CA SER A 61 5.49 -1.86 -33.00
C SER A 61 5.11 -1.41 -31.59
N PHE A 62 4.06 -2.03 -31.06
CA PHE A 62 3.56 -1.77 -29.72
C PHE A 62 3.57 -3.05 -28.90
N SER A 63 4.29 -3.04 -27.80
CA SER A 63 4.17 -4.09 -26.78
C SER A 63 3.03 -3.76 -25.82
N ARG A 64 1.93 -4.50 -25.94
CA ARG A 64 0.70 -4.30 -25.16
C ARG A 64 0.57 -5.37 -24.10
N ASN A 65 0.66 -4.98 -22.85
CA ASN A 65 0.22 -5.86 -21.78
C ASN A 65 -1.27 -5.62 -21.51
N TRP A 66 -2.07 -6.60 -21.84
CA TRP A 66 -3.52 -6.56 -21.65
C TRP A 66 -3.96 -7.05 -20.26
N PHE A 67 -3.03 -7.49 -19.40
CA PHE A 67 -3.35 -7.93 -18.04
C PHE A 67 -3.23 -6.80 -17.03
N SER A 68 -4.18 -6.73 -16.11
CA SER A 68 -4.26 -5.67 -15.10
C SER A 68 -4.86 -6.16 -13.80
N GLY A 69 -4.62 -5.39 -12.74
CA GLY A 69 -5.22 -5.56 -11.44
C GLY A 69 -6.01 -4.33 -11.00
N ARG A 70 -7.04 -4.56 -10.20
CA ARG A 70 -7.77 -3.54 -9.47
C ARG A 70 -7.95 -3.97 -8.02
N LEU A 71 -7.42 -3.17 -7.10
CA LEU A 71 -7.63 -3.32 -5.66
C LEU A 71 -8.69 -2.33 -5.22
N LEU A 72 -9.66 -2.76 -4.42
CA LEU A 72 -10.72 -1.94 -3.87
C LEU A 72 -10.82 -2.12 -2.35
N LEU A 73 -10.98 -1.03 -1.65
CA LEU A 73 -11.40 -0.95 -0.26
C LEU A 73 -12.79 -0.34 -0.23
N GLY A 74 -13.78 -1.09 0.22
CA GLY A 74 -15.17 -0.66 0.23
C GLY A 74 -15.73 -0.54 1.64
N HIS A 75 -16.68 0.36 1.80
CA HIS A 75 -17.42 0.53 3.05
C HIS A 75 -18.92 0.65 2.73
N LYS A 76 -19.74 -0.17 3.36
CA LYS A 76 -21.19 -0.14 3.19
C LYS A 76 -21.79 1.05 3.92
N LEU A 77 -22.47 1.91 3.18
CA LEU A 77 -23.28 3.01 3.70
C LEU A 77 -24.68 2.50 4.07
N THR A 78 -25.24 1.64 3.20
CA THR A 78 -26.49 0.88 3.41
C THR A 78 -26.26 -0.58 3.01
N ASP A 79 -27.28 -1.41 3.06
CA ASP A 79 -27.18 -2.82 2.66
C ASP A 79 -26.82 -3.00 1.18
N ASP A 80 -27.16 -2.02 0.35
CA ASP A 80 -27.03 -2.07 -1.10
C ASP A 80 -26.20 -0.91 -1.71
N LEU A 81 -25.74 0.04 -0.89
CA LEU A 81 -24.90 1.16 -1.33
C LEU A 81 -23.58 1.14 -0.58
N SER A 82 -22.49 1.22 -1.32
CA SER A 82 -21.14 1.29 -0.77
C SER A 82 -20.35 2.44 -1.38
N VAL A 83 -19.45 3.01 -0.60
CA VAL A 83 -18.36 3.85 -1.11
C VAL A 83 -17.13 2.95 -1.27
N GLN A 84 -16.38 3.14 -2.36
CA GLN A 84 -15.18 2.39 -2.67
C GLN A 84 -14.00 3.32 -2.95
N PHE A 85 -12.85 3.00 -2.40
CA PHE A 85 -11.56 3.59 -2.75
C PHE A 85 -10.71 2.51 -3.40
N GLY A 86 -10.07 2.79 -4.54
CA GLY A 86 -9.33 1.77 -5.23
C GLY A 86 -8.25 2.26 -6.16
N THR A 87 -7.45 1.32 -6.62
CA THR A 87 -6.42 1.55 -7.63
C THR A 87 -6.55 0.54 -8.76
N LEU A 88 -6.38 1.01 -9.98
CA LEU A 88 -6.34 0.22 -11.21
C LEU A 88 -4.98 0.46 -11.88
N ARG A 89 -4.28 -0.61 -12.21
CA ARG A 89 -3.02 -0.51 -12.95
C ARG A 89 -2.78 -1.74 -13.84
N PRO A 90 -2.09 -1.58 -14.98
CA PRO A 90 -1.60 -2.71 -15.76
C PRO A 90 -0.53 -3.49 -14.97
N ALA A 91 -0.39 -4.77 -15.25
CA ALA A 91 0.62 -5.62 -14.61
C ALA A 91 2.04 -5.29 -15.10
N SER A 92 2.19 -4.84 -16.35
CA SER A 92 3.44 -4.29 -16.88
C SER A 92 3.18 -3.04 -17.71
N TRP A 93 4.26 -2.34 -18.06
CA TRP A 93 4.17 -1.11 -18.84
C TRP A 93 3.78 -1.37 -20.29
N PHE A 94 3.06 -0.42 -20.89
CA PHE A 94 2.90 -0.35 -22.34
C PHE A 94 4.19 0.20 -22.94
N LYS A 95 4.62 -0.35 -24.09
CA LYS A 95 5.85 0.08 -24.73
C LYS A 95 5.61 0.51 -26.17
N TYR A 96 6.31 1.55 -26.56
CA TYR A 96 6.56 1.94 -27.93
C TYR A 96 7.94 1.37 -28.30
N ASP A 97 7.96 0.41 -29.22
CA ASP A 97 9.19 -0.30 -29.59
C ASP A 97 9.88 0.44 -30.77
N ASN A 98 11.20 0.60 -30.70
CA ASN A 98 12.04 1.17 -31.74
C ASN A 98 11.51 2.51 -32.32
N VAL A 99 11.26 3.48 -31.45
CA VAL A 99 10.73 4.79 -31.87
C VAL A 99 11.65 5.46 -32.87
N ASN A 100 11.10 5.83 -34.05
CA ASN A 100 11.82 6.42 -35.21
C ASN A 100 13.04 5.61 -35.69
N ASN A 101 13.06 4.31 -35.52
CA ASN A 101 14.16 3.42 -35.90
C ASN A 101 15.51 3.77 -35.28
N ILE A 102 15.52 4.39 -34.12
CA ILE A 102 16.74 4.79 -33.41
C ILE A 102 17.15 3.79 -32.29
N GLY A 103 16.52 2.63 -32.26
CA GLY A 103 16.86 1.54 -31.32
C GLY A 103 16.39 1.76 -29.89
N TYR A 104 15.48 2.71 -29.65
CA TYR A 104 14.98 2.96 -28.29
C TYR A 104 13.56 2.47 -28.09
N ASP A 105 13.40 1.58 -27.10
CA ASP A 105 12.10 1.23 -26.54
C ASP A 105 11.73 2.22 -25.44
N ARG A 106 10.47 2.64 -25.42
CA ARG A 106 9.96 3.60 -24.43
C ARG A 106 8.70 3.09 -23.78
N SER A 107 8.71 3.06 -22.46
CA SER A 107 7.59 2.61 -21.64
C SER A 107 6.67 3.76 -21.28
N VAL A 108 5.37 3.51 -21.32
CA VAL A 108 4.33 4.40 -20.82
C VAL A 108 3.69 3.76 -19.61
N TRP A 109 3.67 4.46 -18.51
CA TRP A 109 3.12 3.99 -17.25
C TRP A 109 1.79 4.66 -16.96
N ILE A 110 0.80 3.88 -16.50
CA ILE A 110 -0.55 4.36 -16.23
C ILE A 110 -1.01 3.81 -14.87
N ASN A 111 -1.61 4.67 -14.09
CA ASN A 111 -2.29 4.32 -12.86
C ASN A 111 -3.56 5.16 -12.70
N ALA A 112 -4.60 4.56 -12.13
CA ALA A 112 -5.82 5.29 -11.79
C ALA A 112 -6.22 4.98 -10.35
N TRP A 113 -6.27 6.02 -9.51
CA TRP A 113 -6.86 5.97 -8.19
C TRP A 113 -8.30 6.44 -8.25
N SER A 114 -9.21 5.77 -7.61
CA SER A 114 -10.64 6.06 -7.73
C SER A 114 -11.34 6.15 -6.39
N LEU A 115 -12.31 7.05 -6.34
CA LEU A 115 -13.35 7.11 -5.32
C LEU A 115 -14.70 6.98 -6.00
N SER A 116 -15.46 5.95 -5.66
CA SER A 116 -16.71 5.63 -6.33
C SER A 116 -17.81 5.20 -5.38
N LEU A 117 -19.04 5.31 -5.85
CA LEU A 117 -20.23 4.73 -5.24
C LEU A 117 -20.61 3.49 -6.03
N LYS A 118 -20.88 2.39 -5.34
CA LYS A 118 -21.38 1.14 -5.90
C LYS A 118 -22.75 0.87 -5.34
N LYS A 119 -23.73 0.65 -6.23
CA LYS A 119 -25.11 0.27 -5.89
C LYS A 119 -25.38 -1.15 -6.36
N ASP A 120 -25.72 -2.02 -5.41
CA ASP A 120 -26.06 -3.41 -5.67
C ASP A 120 -27.58 -3.55 -5.93
N PHE A 121 -27.95 -4.38 -6.94
CA PHE A 121 -29.33 -4.74 -7.28
C PHE A 121 -29.45 -6.25 -7.16
N LYS A 122 -30.26 -6.72 -6.23
CA LYS A 122 -30.45 -8.13 -5.95
C LYS A 122 -31.26 -8.80 -7.07
N LEU A 123 -30.66 -9.77 -7.75
CA LEU A 123 -31.35 -10.59 -8.77
C LEU A 123 -31.90 -11.87 -8.17
N HIS A 124 -31.14 -12.54 -7.31
CA HIS A 124 -31.50 -13.81 -6.71
C HIS A 124 -30.93 -13.85 -5.25
N LYS A 125 -31.23 -14.91 -4.49
CA LYS A 125 -30.82 -15.07 -3.09
C LYS A 125 -29.32 -14.81 -2.87
N ASN A 126 -28.47 -15.28 -3.77
CA ASN A 126 -27.00 -15.18 -3.66
C ASN A 126 -26.34 -14.38 -4.81
N THR A 127 -27.12 -13.85 -5.76
CA THR A 127 -26.59 -13.16 -6.93
C THR A 127 -27.15 -11.75 -7.02
N SER A 128 -26.27 -10.80 -7.22
CA SER A 128 -26.61 -9.40 -7.49
C SER A 128 -25.87 -8.89 -8.73
N VAL A 129 -26.44 -7.93 -9.42
CA VAL A 129 -25.72 -7.04 -10.34
C VAL A 129 -25.45 -5.74 -9.63
N TYR A 130 -24.44 -5.01 -10.09
CA TYR A 130 -24.17 -3.68 -9.55
C TYR A 130 -23.85 -2.68 -10.64
N ALA A 131 -24.08 -1.42 -10.33
CA ALA A 131 -23.55 -0.27 -11.04
C ALA A 131 -22.60 0.51 -10.15
N GLU A 132 -21.56 1.05 -10.73
CA GLU A 132 -20.55 1.87 -10.07
C GLU A 132 -20.36 3.17 -10.85
N ALA A 133 -20.26 4.29 -10.15
CA ALA A 133 -19.91 5.58 -10.71
C ALA A 133 -19.05 6.38 -9.72
N GLY A 134 -18.06 7.09 -10.25
CA GLY A 134 -17.16 7.85 -9.42
C GLY A 134 -16.19 8.73 -10.20
N ILE A 135 -15.20 9.19 -9.49
CA ILE A 135 -14.07 9.95 -10.03
C ILE A 135 -12.80 9.12 -9.90
N ALA A 136 -11.92 9.23 -10.88
CA ALA A 136 -10.60 8.63 -10.87
C ALA A 136 -9.55 9.71 -11.12
N ASN A 137 -8.51 9.73 -10.31
CA ASN A 137 -7.30 10.47 -10.59
C ASN A 137 -6.41 9.60 -11.47
N LEU A 138 -6.31 9.95 -12.76
CA LEU A 138 -5.51 9.23 -13.72
C LEU A 138 -4.14 9.90 -13.82
N THR A 139 -3.11 9.10 -13.68
CA THR A 139 -1.70 9.51 -13.88
C THR A 139 -1.07 8.66 -14.96
N ARG A 140 -0.50 9.30 -15.97
CA ARG A 140 0.31 8.70 -17.01
C ARG A 140 1.68 9.36 -17.01
N PHE A 141 2.73 8.55 -17.01
CA PHE A 141 4.08 8.99 -17.31
C PHE A 141 4.39 8.63 -18.77
N GLY A 142 4.62 9.67 -19.55
CA GLY A 142 5.10 9.58 -20.93
C GLY A 142 6.60 9.37 -20.98
N PHE A 143 7.23 9.86 -22.05
CA PHE A 143 8.67 9.76 -22.24
C PHE A 143 9.23 10.86 -23.11
N SER A 144 10.56 11.07 -22.99
CA SER A 144 11.35 11.97 -23.81
C SER A 144 12.44 11.20 -24.55
N ILE A 145 12.88 11.75 -25.68
CA ILE A 145 14.05 11.28 -26.44
C ILE A 145 14.92 12.52 -26.68
N GLN A 146 16.19 12.49 -26.26
CA GLN A 146 17.14 13.59 -26.42
C GLN A 146 16.56 14.95 -25.95
N ASP A 147 15.99 14.94 -24.74
CA ASP A 147 15.34 16.08 -24.08
C ASP A 147 14.04 16.59 -24.74
N GLN A 148 13.64 16.03 -25.87
CA GLN A 148 12.36 16.34 -26.51
C GLN A 148 11.26 15.43 -25.92
N ILE A 149 10.18 16.03 -25.43
CA ILE A 149 9.00 15.30 -24.95
C ILE A 149 8.30 14.72 -26.17
N ILE A 150 8.18 13.38 -26.24
CA ILE A 150 7.55 12.65 -27.34
C ILE A 150 6.13 12.24 -27.00
N TYR A 151 5.91 11.83 -25.76
CA TYR A 151 4.60 11.58 -25.19
C TYR A 151 4.52 12.25 -23.83
N GLU A 152 3.60 13.19 -23.69
CA GLU A 152 3.49 14.01 -22.49
C GLU A 152 3.01 13.22 -21.28
N ASP A 153 3.43 13.65 -20.09
CA ASP A 153 2.81 13.23 -18.86
C ASP A 153 1.37 13.73 -18.79
N ALA A 154 0.50 12.98 -18.13
CA ALA A 154 -0.86 13.41 -17.87
C ALA A 154 -1.24 13.12 -16.41
N HIS A 155 -1.87 14.09 -15.77
CA HIS A 155 -2.38 13.95 -14.41
C HIS A 155 -3.67 14.76 -14.28
N TYR A 156 -4.81 14.09 -14.15
CA TYR A 156 -6.11 14.75 -14.15
C TYR A 156 -7.21 13.88 -13.55
N ALA A 157 -8.29 14.52 -13.12
CA ALA A 157 -9.49 13.84 -12.68
C ALA A 157 -10.34 13.41 -13.90
N SER A 158 -10.71 12.13 -13.94
CA SER A 158 -11.58 11.51 -14.92
C SER A 158 -12.84 10.98 -14.25
N LEU A 159 -13.91 10.77 -15.01
CA LEU A 159 -15.02 9.96 -14.56
C LEU A 159 -14.63 8.47 -14.60
N LEU A 160 -15.25 7.69 -13.72
CA LEU A 160 -15.16 6.24 -13.72
C LEU A 160 -16.58 5.65 -13.69
N TYR A 161 -16.79 4.67 -14.55
CA TYR A 161 -18.02 3.87 -14.58
C TYR A 161 -17.66 2.41 -14.43
N GLY A 162 -18.51 1.68 -13.71
CA GLY A 162 -18.35 0.24 -13.53
C GLY A 162 -19.70 -0.46 -13.49
N PHE A 163 -19.68 -1.73 -13.84
CA PHE A 163 -20.81 -2.63 -13.70
C PHE A 163 -20.31 -4.05 -13.49
N GLY A 164 -21.13 -4.89 -12.94
CA GLY A 164 -20.73 -6.28 -12.77
C GLY A 164 -21.80 -7.15 -12.16
N VAL A 165 -21.44 -8.43 -12.04
CA VAL A 165 -22.24 -9.46 -11.38
C VAL A 165 -21.43 -9.97 -10.19
N GLN A 166 -22.11 -10.18 -9.08
CA GLN A 166 -21.52 -10.75 -7.87
C GLN A 166 -22.31 -11.96 -7.42
N HIS A 167 -21.60 -13.00 -7.01
CA HIS A 167 -22.17 -14.19 -6.42
C HIS A 167 -21.63 -14.41 -5.01
N ARG A 168 -22.50 -14.50 -4.01
CA ARG A 168 -22.15 -14.76 -2.62
C ARG A 168 -21.83 -16.24 -2.44
N LEU A 169 -20.56 -16.53 -2.15
CA LEU A 169 -20.09 -17.89 -1.84
C LEU A 169 -20.33 -18.24 -0.36
N SER A 170 -20.16 -17.24 0.51
CA SER A 170 -20.42 -17.32 1.95
C SER A 170 -20.75 -15.92 2.48
N ASP A 171 -20.98 -15.80 3.78
CA ASP A 171 -21.21 -14.49 4.39
C ASP A 171 -19.98 -13.55 4.26
N LYS A 172 -18.78 -14.11 4.20
CA LYS A 172 -17.53 -13.37 4.08
C LYS A 172 -17.04 -13.21 2.63
N TRP A 173 -17.32 -14.16 1.76
CA TRP A 173 -16.74 -14.22 0.42
C TRP A 173 -17.75 -14.03 -0.69
N ARG A 174 -17.41 -13.20 -1.66
CA ARG A 174 -18.12 -13.05 -2.93
C ARG A 174 -17.13 -13.20 -4.09
N LEU A 175 -17.61 -13.82 -5.16
CA LEU A 175 -16.97 -13.84 -6.46
C LEU A 175 -17.61 -12.75 -7.32
N SER A 176 -16.81 -12.03 -8.11
CA SER A 176 -17.33 -10.94 -8.96
C SER A 176 -16.75 -11.00 -10.37
N LEU A 177 -17.60 -10.71 -11.36
CA LEU A 177 -17.20 -10.39 -12.73
C LEU A 177 -17.48 -8.90 -12.94
N ASN A 178 -16.45 -8.14 -13.31
CA ASN A 178 -16.50 -6.68 -13.28
C ASN A 178 -16.08 -6.09 -14.63
N GLY A 179 -16.80 -5.06 -15.06
CA GLY A 179 -16.39 -4.14 -16.11
C GLY A 179 -16.12 -2.76 -15.53
N THR A 180 -15.02 -2.12 -15.93
CA THR A 180 -14.66 -0.75 -15.52
C THR A 180 -14.29 0.06 -16.76
N PHE A 181 -14.73 1.30 -16.82
CA PHE A 181 -14.49 2.21 -17.94
C PHE A 181 -14.11 3.61 -17.46
N LEU A 182 -13.01 4.13 -18.03
CA LEU A 182 -12.60 5.54 -17.91
C LEU A 182 -12.63 6.15 -19.31
N PRO A 183 -13.36 7.26 -19.53
CA PRO A 183 -13.49 7.87 -20.86
C PRO A 183 -12.18 8.51 -21.33
N LYS A 184 -12.04 8.64 -22.65
CA LYS A 184 -10.93 9.37 -23.28
C LYS A 184 -10.93 10.83 -22.86
N SER A 185 -9.74 11.42 -22.82
CA SER A 185 -9.54 12.86 -22.66
C SER A 185 -8.72 13.42 -23.82
N THR A 186 -9.38 14.16 -24.73
CA THR A 186 -8.68 14.84 -25.84
C THR A 186 -7.73 15.91 -25.35
N LYS A 187 -8.10 16.64 -24.29
CA LYS A 187 -7.25 17.66 -23.67
C LYS A 187 -5.90 17.12 -23.21
N HIS A 188 -5.86 15.88 -22.74
CA HIS A 188 -4.65 15.25 -22.21
C HIS A 188 -4.07 14.19 -23.14
N ASN A 189 -4.55 14.13 -24.39
CA ASN A 189 -4.15 13.09 -25.35
C ASN A 189 -4.17 11.68 -24.73
N GLN A 190 -5.24 11.40 -23.99
CA GLN A 190 -5.38 10.15 -23.24
C GLN A 190 -6.49 9.29 -23.84
N PRO A 191 -6.16 8.09 -24.34
CA PRO A 191 -7.15 7.11 -24.76
C PRO A 191 -8.06 6.65 -23.61
N SER A 192 -9.24 6.12 -23.96
CA SER A 192 -10.11 5.48 -22.96
C SER A 192 -9.44 4.23 -22.39
N ILE A 193 -9.82 3.89 -21.17
CA ILE A 193 -9.39 2.66 -20.51
C ILE A 193 -10.62 1.81 -20.24
N SER A 194 -10.62 0.57 -20.72
CA SER A 194 -11.65 -0.41 -20.41
C SER A 194 -11.00 -1.63 -19.76
N GLN A 195 -11.63 -2.15 -18.72
CA GLN A 195 -11.13 -3.30 -17.98
C GLN A 195 -12.26 -4.32 -17.77
N ALA A 196 -11.96 -5.61 -17.97
CA ALA A 196 -12.84 -6.73 -17.62
C ALA A 196 -12.08 -7.67 -16.69
N THR A 197 -12.60 -7.91 -15.48
CA THR A 197 -11.90 -8.64 -14.42
C THR A 197 -12.79 -9.65 -13.74
N LEU A 198 -12.15 -10.73 -13.27
CA LEU A 198 -12.67 -11.63 -12.26
C LEU A 198 -12.05 -11.25 -10.92
N GLY A 199 -12.84 -11.25 -9.86
CA GLY A 199 -12.37 -10.82 -8.54
C GLY A 199 -13.01 -11.55 -7.39
N PHE A 200 -12.35 -11.46 -6.25
CA PHE A 200 -12.85 -11.90 -4.95
C PHE A 200 -13.01 -10.69 -4.05
N GLU A 201 -14.16 -10.65 -3.38
CA GLU A 201 -14.48 -9.64 -2.38
C GLU A 201 -14.60 -10.32 -1.01
N TYR A 202 -13.87 -9.82 -0.02
CA TYR A 202 -13.91 -10.31 1.35
C TYR A 202 -14.50 -9.27 2.27
N HIS A 203 -15.62 -9.61 2.91
CA HIS A 203 -16.34 -8.76 3.85
C HIS A 203 -15.86 -9.00 5.27
N LEU A 204 -15.46 -7.94 5.95
CA LEU A 204 -15.21 -7.96 7.38
C LEU A 204 -16.57 -8.11 8.09
N GLN A 205 -16.63 -8.99 9.07
CA GLN A 205 -17.85 -9.25 9.82
C GLN A 205 -17.54 -9.34 11.31
N GLN A 206 -18.51 -8.98 12.13
CA GLN A 206 -18.44 -9.29 13.56
C GLN A 206 -18.48 -10.81 13.74
N VAL A 207 -17.71 -11.31 14.66
CA VAL A 207 -17.90 -12.66 15.21
C VAL A 207 -19.00 -12.61 16.27
N ASP A 208 -19.66 -13.73 16.48
CA ASP A 208 -20.65 -13.86 17.56
C ASP A 208 -20.04 -13.58 18.93
N ASP A 209 -20.84 -13.11 19.86
CA ASP A 209 -20.40 -12.72 21.20
C ASP A 209 -19.73 -13.89 21.93
N THR A 210 -20.28 -15.10 21.84
CA THR A 210 -19.71 -16.31 22.41
C THR A 210 -18.33 -16.64 21.86
N ILE A 211 -18.13 -16.54 20.53
CA ILE A 211 -16.84 -16.75 19.88
C ILE A 211 -15.85 -15.64 20.27
N ALA A 212 -16.31 -14.41 20.37
CA ALA A 212 -15.47 -13.28 20.76
C ALA A 212 -14.97 -13.42 22.21
N GLU A 213 -15.81 -13.91 23.11
CA GLU A 213 -15.46 -14.21 24.51
C GLU A 213 -14.46 -15.37 24.57
N GLU A 214 -14.70 -16.46 23.83
CA GLU A 214 -13.75 -17.58 23.72
C GLU A 214 -12.37 -17.11 23.22
N TYR A 215 -12.33 -16.24 22.20
CA TYR A 215 -11.08 -15.64 21.73
C TYR A 215 -10.42 -14.76 22.78
N ALA A 216 -11.22 -14.18 23.65
CA ALA A 216 -10.75 -13.35 24.74
C ALA A 216 -10.07 -14.15 25.84
N ASP A 217 -10.62 -15.29 26.17
CA ASP A 217 -10.19 -16.12 27.30
C ASP A 217 -8.98 -17.04 26.97
N ASN A 218 -8.45 -16.98 25.75
CA ASN A 218 -7.30 -17.78 25.40
C ASN A 218 -5.99 -17.25 26.05
N ASP A 219 -5.00 -18.12 26.21
CA ASP A 219 -3.71 -17.85 26.85
C ASP A 219 -2.74 -16.99 25.97
N TYR A 220 -3.18 -16.56 24.78
CA TYR A 220 -2.33 -15.77 23.89
C TYR A 220 -2.30 -14.31 24.26
N PHE A 221 -1.11 -13.80 24.55
CA PHE A 221 -0.90 -12.40 24.85
C PHE A 221 -0.84 -11.57 23.55
N PHE A 222 -1.59 -10.48 23.51
CA PHE A 222 -1.54 -9.46 22.44
C PHE A 222 -1.25 -8.10 23.09
N PRO A 223 -0.12 -7.47 22.77
CA PRO A 223 0.19 -6.15 23.33
C PRO A 223 -0.89 -5.14 22.99
N LYS A 224 -1.39 -4.41 23.98
CA LYS A 224 -2.35 -3.32 23.77
C LYS A 224 -1.66 -2.09 23.17
N ASN A 225 -0.51 -1.77 23.70
CA ASN A 225 0.30 -0.62 23.29
C ASN A 225 1.76 -1.04 23.13
N ILE A 226 2.43 -0.49 22.13
CA ILE A 226 3.84 -0.75 21.85
C ILE A 226 4.51 0.58 21.56
N PHE A 227 5.60 0.85 22.25
CA PHE A 227 6.50 1.95 21.91
C PHE A 227 7.82 1.39 21.39
N GLN A 228 8.31 1.94 20.28
CA GLN A 228 9.51 1.45 19.61
C GLN A 228 10.45 2.60 19.24
N VAL A 229 11.74 2.33 19.32
CA VAL A 229 12.81 3.15 18.77
C VAL A 229 13.57 2.34 17.75
N SER A 230 13.80 2.90 16.58
CA SER A 230 14.49 2.24 15.49
C SER A 230 15.65 3.06 14.98
N TYR A 231 16.70 2.37 14.56
CA TYR A 231 17.85 2.96 13.88
C TYR A 231 18.19 2.12 12.65
N GLY A 232 18.47 2.79 11.54
CA GLY A 232 18.94 2.19 10.30
C GLY A 232 20.09 3.00 9.71
N THR A 233 20.96 2.31 8.98
CA THR A 233 22.08 2.96 8.28
C THR A 233 22.26 2.39 6.89
N GLY A 234 22.43 3.28 5.90
CA GLY A 234 22.74 2.94 4.52
C GLY A 234 24.10 2.25 4.33
N ALA A 235 24.95 2.25 5.35
CA ALA A 235 26.26 1.57 5.32
C ALA A 235 26.13 0.04 5.11
N ILE A 236 25.02 -0.57 5.52
CA ILE A 236 24.73 -2.01 5.28
C ILE A 236 24.08 -2.27 3.92
N GLY A 237 23.85 -1.21 3.13
CA GLY A 237 23.18 -1.28 1.82
C GLY A 237 21.66 -1.43 1.90
N PHE A 238 21.05 -1.61 0.73
CA PHE A 238 19.60 -1.69 0.53
C PHE A 238 19.16 -3.07 0.00
N GLY A 239 19.99 -4.10 0.16
CA GLY A 239 19.73 -5.44 -0.39
C GLY A 239 18.38 -6.02 0.08
N VAL A 240 18.00 -5.78 1.34
CA VAL A 240 16.71 -6.24 1.87
C VAL A 240 15.54 -5.50 1.21
N ASN A 241 15.65 -4.17 1.06
CA ASN A 241 14.63 -3.37 0.35
C ASN A 241 14.48 -3.84 -1.09
N GLN A 242 15.60 -4.07 -1.79
CA GLN A 242 15.62 -4.56 -3.17
C GLN A 242 15.01 -5.95 -3.29
N PHE A 243 15.35 -6.87 -2.40
CA PHE A 243 14.82 -8.23 -2.41
C PHE A 243 13.29 -8.25 -2.36
N PHE A 244 12.67 -7.49 -1.46
CA PHE A 244 11.21 -7.41 -1.34
C PHE A 244 10.56 -6.50 -2.38
N GLY A 245 11.32 -5.65 -3.06
CA GLY A 245 10.86 -4.79 -4.15
C GLY A 245 11.08 -5.37 -5.54
N MET A 246 11.70 -6.56 -5.65
CA MET A 246 11.98 -7.19 -6.94
C MET A 246 10.71 -7.59 -7.67
N SER A 247 10.69 -7.31 -8.97
CA SER A 247 9.72 -7.90 -9.90
C SER A 247 10.18 -9.31 -10.25
N LEU A 248 9.30 -10.28 -10.07
CA LEU A 248 9.60 -11.67 -10.47
C LEU A 248 9.18 -11.86 -11.93
N PRO A 249 10.09 -12.33 -12.83
CA PRO A 249 9.70 -12.68 -14.18
C PRO A 249 8.78 -13.91 -14.16
N VAL A 250 7.65 -13.84 -14.85
CA VAL A 250 6.71 -14.95 -14.99
C VAL A 250 6.50 -15.23 -16.47
N GLY A 251 7.11 -16.31 -16.96
CA GLY A 251 7.05 -16.70 -18.37
C GLY A 251 7.70 -15.66 -19.29
N ASN A 252 7.03 -15.37 -20.42
CA ASN A 252 7.48 -14.36 -21.39
C ASN A 252 7.09 -12.92 -21.00
N PHE A 253 6.48 -12.71 -19.84
CA PHE A 253 6.20 -11.37 -19.33
C PHE A 253 7.47 -10.79 -18.71
N GLU A 254 7.98 -9.70 -19.24
CA GLU A 254 9.24 -9.07 -18.80
C GLU A 254 9.22 -8.59 -17.34
N SER A 255 8.05 -8.44 -16.75
CA SER A 255 7.92 -8.20 -15.32
C SER A 255 6.47 -8.35 -14.85
N PHE A 256 6.09 -9.51 -14.38
CA PHE A 256 4.96 -9.62 -13.48
C PHE A 256 5.51 -9.39 -12.07
N GLY A 257 5.61 -8.10 -11.68
CA GLY A 257 5.99 -7.77 -10.32
C GLY A 257 4.76 -7.40 -9.53
N ILE A 258 4.39 -8.23 -8.57
CA ILE A 258 3.65 -7.76 -7.40
C ILE A 258 4.71 -7.53 -6.34
N PRO A 259 5.31 -6.32 -6.26
CA PRO A 259 6.27 -6.05 -5.21
C PRO A 259 5.54 -6.13 -3.88
N VAL A 260 6.09 -6.90 -2.96
CA VAL A 260 5.61 -6.92 -1.57
C VAL A 260 5.96 -5.61 -0.89
N PHE A 261 6.97 -4.91 -1.45
CA PHE A 261 7.49 -3.64 -0.95
C PHE A 261 8.02 -2.81 -2.12
N TRP A 262 8.02 -1.48 -2.00
CA TRP A 262 8.52 -0.57 -3.05
C TRP A 262 9.89 -0.01 -2.69
N VAL A 263 10.71 0.26 -3.71
CA VAL A 263 12.05 0.84 -3.56
C VAL A 263 12.03 2.26 -4.13
N GLY A 264 12.45 3.23 -3.32
CA GLY A 264 12.57 4.63 -3.73
C GLY A 264 13.92 4.95 -4.37
N ALA A 265 13.98 6.03 -5.17
CA ALA A 265 15.22 6.58 -5.73
C ALA A 265 16.08 7.24 -4.63
N VAL A 266 15.45 8.02 -3.76
CA VAL A 266 16.13 8.61 -2.59
C VAL A 266 16.52 7.51 -1.62
N LYS A 267 17.78 7.48 -1.22
CA LYS A 267 18.34 6.53 -0.25
C LYS A 267 18.70 7.25 1.04
N ALA A 268 18.21 6.76 2.19
CA ALA A 268 18.60 7.32 3.46
C ALA A 268 19.95 6.75 3.94
N GLN A 269 20.88 7.63 4.34
CA GLN A 269 22.16 7.25 4.94
C GLN A 269 22.00 6.84 6.40
N HIS A 270 21.23 7.60 7.15
CA HIS A 270 20.88 7.33 8.53
C HIS A 270 19.41 7.61 8.74
N ALA A 271 18.75 6.80 9.53
CA ALA A 271 17.35 7.02 9.92
C ALA A 271 17.13 6.63 11.39
N VAL A 272 16.43 7.49 12.11
CA VAL A 272 15.94 7.23 13.47
C VAL A 272 14.43 7.38 13.46
N SER A 273 13.70 6.40 14.02
CA SER A 273 12.24 6.45 14.10
C SER A 273 11.77 6.21 15.53
N LEU A 274 10.80 7.01 15.96
CA LEU A 274 10.00 6.77 17.15
C LEU A 274 8.63 6.32 16.69
N THR A 275 8.16 5.19 17.17
CA THR A 275 6.87 4.61 16.74
C THR A 275 6.06 4.21 17.96
N TYR A 276 4.78 4.59 17.95
CA TYR A 276 3.77 4.09 18.87
C TYR A 276 2.74 3.27 18.09
N GLN A 277 2.27 2.17 18.68
CA GLN A 277 1.22 1.34 18.10
C GLN A 277 0.18 1.01 19.15
N GLY A 278 -1.07 0.98 18.76
CA GLY A 278 -2.21 0.64 19.62
C GLY A 278 -3.10 -0.41 18.97
N LEU A 279 -3.46 -1.45 19.73
CA LEU A 279 -4.30 -2.54 19.25
C LEU A 279 -5.71 -2.06 18.92
N ILE A 280 -6.17 -2.33 17.70
CA ILE A 280 -7.56 -2.11 17.25
C ILE A 280 -8.36 -3.40 17.37
N PHE A 281 -7.81 -4.50 16.84
CA PHE A 281 -8.47 -5.80 16.75
C PHE A 281 -7.46 -6.93 16.87
N ARG A 282 -7.88 -8.06 17.41
CA ARG A 282 -7.13 -9.31 17.36
C ARG A 282 -8.02 -10.50 17.00
N SER A 283 -7.48 -11.46 16.31
CA SER A 283 -8.07 -12.78 16.15
C SER A 283 -7.79 -13.65 17.39
N GLU A 284 -8.27 -14.87 17.37
CA GLU A 284 -7.97 -15.86 18.40
C GLU A 284 -6.46 -15.99 18.68
N LYS A 285 -5.64 -16.20 17.62
CA LYS A 285 -4.23 -16.61 17.78
C LYS A 285 -3.24 -15.91 16.87
N ILE A 286 -3.58 -15.77 15.58
CA ILE A 286 -2.56 -15.54 14.51
C ILE A 286 -2.46 -14.11 14.02
N PHE A 287 -3.41 -13.25 14.32
CA PHE A 287 -3.50 -11.93 13.70
C PHE A 287 -3.84 -10.83 14.71
N SER A 288 -3.23 -9.67 14.54
CA SER A 288 -3.71 -8.41 15.10
C SER A 288 -3.66 -7.29 14.05
N LEU A 289 -4.61 -6.38 14.19
CA LEU A 289 -4.64 -5.10 13.50
C LEU A 289 -4.38 -4.02 14.54
N ASP A 290 -3.31 -3.26 14.34
CA ASP A 290 -2.99 -2.12 15.18
C ASP A 290 -3.05 -0.83 14.32
N TRP A 291 -3.23 0.30 14.96
CA TRP A 291 -2.86 1.60 14.38
C TRP A 291 -1.47 1.97 14.85
N GLY A 292 -0.71 2.64 14.02
CA GLY A 292 0.62 3.15 14.35
C GLY A 292 0.72 4.64 14.07
N ALA A 293 1.54 5.32 14.83
CA ALA A 293 2.03 6.67 14.53
C ALA A 293 3.53 6.71 14.66
N SER A 294 4.22 7.39 13.75
CA SER A 294 5.68 7.52 13.83
C SER A 294 6.17 8.91 13.49
N ILE A 295 7.31 9.25 14.09
CA ILE A 295 8.15 10.36 13.72
C ILE A 295 9.48 9.77 13.29
N THR A 296 9.87 10.00 12.04
CA THR A 296 11.11 9.50 11.44
C THR A 296 11.97 10.67 11.00
N TYR A 297 13.17 10.75 11.50
CA TYR A 297 14.20 11.64 10.98
C TYR A 297 15.20 10.83 10.17
N PHE A 298 15.50 11.28 8.95
CA PHE A 298 16.54 10.66 8.14
C PHE A 298 17.40 11.68 7.41
N GLN A 299 18.62 11.26 7.10
CA GLN A 299 19.56 12.00 6.26
C GLN A 299 19.76 11.23 4.96
N SER A 300 19.65 11.92 3.81
CA SER A 300 19.89 11.30 2.50
C SER A 300 21.36 11.00 2.22
N GLN A 301 21.64 10.06 1.31
CA GLN A 301 23.00 9.62 1.00
C GLN A 301 23.81 10.63 0.19
N ILE A 302 23.20 11.25 -0.83
CA ILE A 302 23.91 12.07 -1.81
C ILE A 302 24.08 13.50 -1.28
N GLY A 303 23.00 14.22 -1.11
CA GLY A 303 23.02 15.62 -0.70
C GLY A 303 23.03 15.84 0.81
N GLN A 304 23.08 14.79 1.61
CA GLN A 304 22.98 14.82 3.08
C GLN A 304 21.79 15.67 3.59
N SER A 305 20.74 15.70 2.82
CA SER A 305 19.50 16.42 3.17
C SER A 305 18.87 15.83 4.42
N ASN A 306 18.61 16.67 5.41
CA ASN A 306 17.88 16.28 6.61
C ASN A 306 16.37 16.38 6.36
N VAL A 307 15.66 15.30 6.63
CA VAL A 307 14.22 15.18 6.39
C VAL A 307 13.51 14.64 7.62
N LEU A 308 12.39 15.26 7.96
CA LEU A 308 11.46 14.78 8.99
C LEU A 308 10.21 14.25 8.33
N ALA A 309 9.78 13.07 8.73
CA ALA A 309 8.51 12.47 8.32
C ALA A 309 7.64 12.18 9.54
N ILE A 310 6.35 12.45 9.42
CA ILE A 310 5.33 12.13 10.44
C ILE A 310 4.26 11.31 9.75
N SER A 311 3.87 10.17 10.32
CA SER A 311 2.90 9.29 9.70
C SER A 311 1.95 8.63 10.70
N ILE A 312 0.75 8.30 10.20
CA ILE A 312 -0.23 7.44 10.87
C ILE A 312 -0.54 6.30 9.92
N PHE A 313 -0.56 5.06 10.39
CA PHE A 313 -0.67 3.91 9.50
C PHE A 313 -1.32 2.70 10.19
N PRO A 314 -1.99 1.82 9.43
CA PRO A 314 -2.41 0.52 9.93
C PRO A 314 -1.20 -0.41 10.04
N VAL A 315 -1.22 -1.33 10.99
CA VAL A 315 -0.22 -2.40 11.11
C VAL A 315 -0.93 -3.73 11.15
N LEU A 316 -0.75 -4.51 10.08
CA LEU A 316 -1.20 -5.89 9.99
C LEU A 316 -0.10 -6.76 10.58
N ARG A 317 -0.35 -7.44 11.69
CA ARG A 317 0.64 -8.31 12.33
C ARG A 317 0.18 -9.75 12.32
N PHE A 318 1.05 -10.64 11.82
CA PHE A 318 0.81 -12.07 11.75
C PHE A 318 1.78 -12.81 12.66
N TYR A 319 1.26 -13.49 13.67
CA TYR A 319 2.05 -14.28 14.59
C TYR A 319 2.34 -15.65 13.98
N LEU A 320 3.58 -15.84 13.53
CA LEU A 320 4.04 -17.04 12.82
C LEU A 320 4.36 -18.19 13.77
N LEU A 321 4.90 -17.86 14.95
CA LEU A 321 5.29 -18.84 15.96
C LEU A 321 5.04 -18.26 17.36
N ARG A 322 4.26 -18.97 18.16
CA ARG A 322 3.97 -18.61 19.54
C ARG A 322 4.44 -19.70 20.48
N LYS A 323 5.39 -19.39 21.34
CA LYS A 323 6.00 -20.29 22.33
C LYS A 323 5.88 -19.69 23.72
N LYS A 324 6.08 -20.49 24.77
CA LYS A 324 6.01 -20.04 26.16
C LYS A 324 6.89 -18.82 26.45
N ALA A 325 8.10 -18.75 25.85
CA ALA A 325 9.08 -17.69 26.12
C ALA A 325 8.96 -16.49 25.15
N TYR A 326 8.46 -16.67 23.94
CA TYR A 326 8.44 -15.63 22.90
C TYR A 326 7.35 -15.85 21.87
N ASP A 327 7.02 -14.78 21.14
CA ASP A 327 6.18 -14.79 19.93
C ASP A 327 6.98 -14.19 18.78
N PHE A 328 7.18 -14.97 17.71
CA PHE A 328 7.74 -14.50 16.45
C PHE A 328 6.63 -14.07 15.51
N TYR A 329 6.77 -12.92 14.89
CA TYR A 329 5.77 -12.35 14.00
C TYR A 329 6.39 -11.66 12.79
N THR A 330 5.57 -11.48 11.75
CA THR A 330 5.80 -10.52 10.68
C THR A 330 4.75 -9.42 10.75
N ASN A 331 5.10 -8.23 10.33
CA ASN A 331 4.14 -7.14 10.18
C ASN A 331 4.26 -6.48 8.81
N TYR A 332 3.17 -5.88 8.39
CA TYR A 332 3.09 -5.12 7.16
C TYR A 332 2.16 -3.93 7.35
N SER A 333 2.58 -2.79 6.84
CA SER A 333 1.77 -1.57 6.77
C SER A 333 1.84 -1.01 5.37
N ILE A 334 0.71 -0.63 4.82
CA ILE A 334 0.57 -0.07 3.49
C ILE A 334 -0.32 1.17 3.53
N ILE A 335 0.05 2.19 2.73
CA ILE A 335 -0.77 3.40 2.49
C ILE A 335 -1.06 4.17 3.79
N GLY A 336 -0.13 4.19 4.72
CA GLY A 336 -0.25 5.06 5.90
C GLY A 336 -0.05 6.52 5.51
N PRO A 337 -1.05 7.43 5.70
CA PRO A 337 -0.85 8.85 5.42
C PRO A 337 0.38 9.40 6.14
N ALA A 338 1.21 10.13 5.42
CA ALA A 338 2.44 10.70 5.92
C ALA A 338 2.67 12.12 5.41
N PHE A 339 3.35 12.91 6.20
CA PHE A 339 3.89 14.21 5.82
C PHE A 339 5.41 14.15 5.86
N ILE A 340 6.06 14.66 4.81
CA ILE A 340 7.52 14.81 4.74
C ILE A 340 7.89 16.29 4.68
N SER A 341 8.93 16.70 5.39
CA SER A 341 9.34 18.10 5.46
C SER A 341 9.92 18.65 4.15
N LYS A 342 10.44 17.78 3.29
CA LYS A 342 11.01 18.11 1.97
C LYS A 342 10.43 17.18 0.91
N SER A 343 10.12 17.69 -0.26
CA SER A 343 9.66 16.92 -1.43
C SER A 343 10.73 16.77 -2.51
N ASP A 344 11.69 17.69 -2.56
CA ASP A 344 12.90 17.58 -3.37
C ASP A 344 14.06 17.17 -2.43
N ILE A 345 14.62 15.99 -2.68
CA ILE A 345 15.68 15.39 -1.89
C ILE A 345 16.71 14.80 -2.84
N ASP A 346 17.92 15.29 -2.79
CA ASP A 346 19.05 14.85 -3.64
C ASP A 346 18.80 15.01 -5.14
N GLY A 347 17.94 15.96 -5.57
CA GLY A 347 17.52 16.15 -6.95
C GLY A 347 16.42 15.21 -7.42
N PHE A 348 15.85 14.40 -6.52
CA PHE A 348 14.69 13.55 -6.78
C PHE A 348 13.43 14.19 -6.22
N GLU A 349 12.37 14.22 -7.02
CA GLU A 349 11.10 14.80 -6.65
C GLU A 349 10.11 13.74 -6.18
N SER A 350 9.73 13.77 -4.90
CA SER A 350 8.74 12.85 -4.30
C SER A 350 7.29 13.34 -4.41
N GLY A 351 7.05 14.40 -5.19
CA GLY A 351 5.75 15.05 -5.34
C GLY A 351 5.43 16.00 -4.19
N PRO A 352 4.16 16.15 -3.78
CA PRO A 352 3.80 17.01 -2.66
C PRO A 352 4.33 16.43 -1.33
N LYS A 353 4.39 17.29 -0.30
CA LYS A 353 4.83 16.87 1.05
C LYS A 353 3.89 15.86 1.71
N ILE A 354 2.69 15.65 1.17
CA ILE A 354 1.77 14.59 1.58
C ILE A 354 2.12 13.33 0.77
N THR A 355 2.41 12.25 1.47
CA THR A 355 2.87 10.99 0.91
C THR A 355 2.28 9.81 1.71
N TYR A 356 2.70 8.59 1.42
CA TYR A 356 2.34 7.40 2.19
C TYR A 356 3.56 6.75 2.79
N HIS A 357 3.35 6.14 3.94
CA HIS A 357 4.32 5.35 4.67
C HIS A 357 3.98 3.87 4.50
N ASP A 358 4.92 3.13 3.99
CA ASP A 358 4.88 1.68 3.93
C ASP A 358 6.01 1.12 4.80
N THR A 359 5.72 0.07 5.57
CA THR A 359 6.72 -0.62 6.37
C THR A 359 6.46 -2.12 6.42
N MET A 360 7.52 -2.88 6.46
CA MET A 360 7.49 -4.33 6.56
C MET A 360 8.59 -4.80 7.49
N GLY A 361 8.30 -5.80 8.33
CA GLY A 361 9.29 -6.29 9.28
C GLY A 361 8.99 -7.67 9.85
N PHE A 362 10.03 -8.20 10.52
CA PHE A 362 9.96 -9.41 11.34
C PHE A 362 10.42 -9.07 12.74
N GLY A 363 9.70 -9.57 13.73
CA GLY A 363 10.00 -9.26 15.11
C GLY A 363 9.69 -10.37 16.08
N VAL A 364 10.17 -10.16 17.29
CA VAL A 364 9.96 -11.07 18.43
C VAL A 364 9.47 -10.26 19.61
N PHE A 365 8.36 -10.69 20.20
CA PHE A 365 7.98 -10.29 21.56
C PHE A 365 8.50 -11.33 22.55
N PHE A 366 9.10 -10.88 23.64
CA PHE A 366 9.69 -11.76 24.63
C PHE A 366 9.59 -11.17 26.05
N GLY A 367 10.05 -11.94 27.02
CA GLY A 367 9.99 -11.57 28.44
C GLY A 367 8.63 -11.85 29.07
N LYS A 368 8.52 -11.61 30.37
CA LYS A 368 7.28 -11.80 31.12
C LYS A 368 6.20 -10.90 30.53
N GLN A 369 5.03 -11.47 30.20
CA GLN A 369 3.91 -10.77 29.54
C GLN A 369 4.33 -10.07 28.22
N ARG A 370 5.32 -10.59 27.51
CA ARG A 370 5.78 -10.02 26.22
C ARG A 370 6.16 -8.54 26.31
N ARG A 371 6.80 -8.13 27.41
CA ARG A 371 7.12 -6.71 27.67
C ARG A 371 8.13 -6.11 26.73
N TYR A 372 8.93 -6.91 26.07
CA TYR A 372 10.02 -6.45 25.20
C TYR A 372 9.77 -6.88 23.76
N ASN A 373 10.24 -6.05 22.87
CA ASN A 373 10.14 -6.27 21.43
C ASN A 373 11.49 -5.96 20.78
N ILE A 374 11.89 -6.81 19.86
CA ILE A 374 12.97 -6.57 18.90
C ILE A 374 12.40 -6.82 17.52
N GLU A 375 12.72 -5.94 16.55
CA GLU A 375 12.22 -6.05 15.19
C GLU A 375 13.28 -5.57 14.19
N LEU A 376 13.37 -6.27 13.06
CA LEU A 376 14.06 -5.80 11.86
C LEU A 376 13.01 -5.36 10.86
N ARG A 377 13.10 -4.13 10.34
CA ARG A 377 12.14 -3.59 9.39
C ARG A 377 12.78 -2.70 8.33
N ILE A 378 12.13 -2.65 7.18
CA ILE A 378 12.39 -1.69 6.12
C ILE A 378 11.21 -0.73 6.02
N MET A 379 11.46 0.49 5.56
CA MET A 379 10.43 1.51 5.39
C MET A 379 10.58 2.22 4.06
N HIS A 380 9.46 2.74 3.57
CA HIS A 380 9.38 3.45 2.31
C HIS A 380 8.38 4.60 2.42
N TYR A 381 8.68 5.71 1.75
CA TYR A 381 7.75 6.82 1.57
C TYR A 381 7.55 7.07 0.08
N SER A 382 6.31 7.10 -0.38
CA SER A 382 5.95 7.44 -1.75
C SER A 382 4.53 7.95 -1.83
N ASN A 383 4.19 8.70 -2.86
CA ASN A 383 2.82 9.19 -3.01
C ASN A 383 1.88 8.19 -3.74
N GLY A 384 2.33 6.95 -3.98
CA GLY A 384 1.54 5.92 -4.66
C GLY A 384 1.11 6.30 -6.08
N ASN A 385 1.79 7.28 -6.67
CA ASN A 385 1.47 7.86 -7.98
C ASN A 385 0.05 8.47 -8.06
N ILE A 386 -0.48 8.93 -6.91
CA ILE A 386 -1.67 9.78 -6.88
C ILE A 386 -1.33 11.17 -7.41
N PHE A 387 -0.09 11.61 -7.22
CA PHE A 387 0.44 12.87 -7.73
C PHE A 387 1.54 12.60 -8.76
N THR A 388 1.80 13.61 -9.62
CA THR A 388 2.98 13.62 -10.50
C THR A 388 4.24 13.66 -9.66
N ARG A 389 5.32 13.08 -10.17
CA ARG A 389 6.61 12.94 -9.49
C ARG A 389 6.52 12.07 -8.24
N ASN A 390 7.16 10.94 -8.27
CA ASN A 390 7.10 9.93 -7.21
C ASN A 390 8.38 9.09 -7.18
N ASP A 391 9.49 9.75 -6.99
CA ASP A 391 10.79 9.06 -6.93
C ASP A 391 10.92 8.18 -5.69
N GLY A 392 10.13 8.47 -4.65
CA GLY A 392 10.06 7.69 -3.42
C GLY A 392 11.34 7.72 -2.58
N VAL A 393 11.21 7.38 -1.30
CA VAL A 393 12.30 7.34 -0.33
C VAL A 393 12.44 5.95 0.26
N ALA A 394 13.60 5.33 0.12
CA ALA A 394 13.93 4.06 0.78
C ALA A 394 14.68 4.32 2.10
N ILE A 395 14.13 3.83 3.20
CA ILE A 395 14.81 3.74 4.48
C ILE A 395 15.44 2.34 4.58
N PRO A 396 16.75 2.23 4.86
CA PRO A 396 17.42 0.94 4.92
C PRO A 396 16.90 0.08 6.07
N LEU A 397 17.36 -1.15 6.13
CA LEU A 397 17.04 -2.04 7.23
C LEU A 397 17.33 -1.38 8.57
N GLN A 398 16.30 -1.29 9.40
CA GLN A 398 16.33 -0.72 10.74
C GLN A 398 16.33 -1.82 11.78
N PHE A 399 17.19 -1.68 12.78
CA PHE A 399 17.07 -2.41 14.03
C PHE A 399 16.17 -1.62 14.99
N THR A 400 15.18 -2.32 15.53
CA THR A 400 14.15 -1.72 16.38
C THR A 400 14.13 -2.41 17.74
N VAL A 401 14.04 -1.63 18.79
CA VAL A 401 13.77 -2.10 20.14
C VAL A 401 12.49 -1.46 20.65
N GLY A 402 11.71 -2.21 21.41
CA GLY A 402 10.42 -1.74 21.89
C GLY A 402 10.04 -2.29 23.25
N LYS A 403 9.04 -1.62 23.82
CA LYS A 403 8.39 -2.01 25.07
C LYS A 403 6.88 -2.01 24.88
N THR A 404 6.22 -3.02 25.43
CA THR A 404 4.76 -3.13 25.47
C THR A 404 4.21 -2.71 26.81
N PHE A 405 3.00 -2.18 26.82
CA PHE A 405 2.29 -1.79 28.05
C PHE A 405 0.77 -1.73 27.83
#